data_5ee8eada809d9c5193fadaef2facd8b0
#
_entry.id   5ee8eada809d9c5193fadaef2facd8b0
#
_cell.length_a   1.000
_cell.length_b   1.000
_cell.length_c   1.000
_cell.angle_alpha   90.00
_cell.angle_beta   90.00
_cell.angle_gamma   90.00
#
_symmetry.space_group_name_H-M   'P 1'
#
loop_
_entity.id
_entity.type
_entity.pdbx_description
1 polymer ?
#
loop_
_entity_poly.entity_id
_entity_poly.type
_entity_poly.pdbx_seq_one_letter_code
_entity_poly.pdbx_strand_id
1 'polypeptide(L)'
;SRQGGGGGGAAGARRGAGESKLELDRRHVHRRIEALEAKLKEMEQRRGENRRARQKSGIPVISLVGYTNVGKSSLLNALCGSYQVMEANMLFATLDPTARRLTLPSGLDVVIVDTVGFVSRLPHHLVEAFKSTLEEAAFSDVIVKVADACDPERMEQLMVTDEVLQSLD
;
A
#
# COMPACT_ATOMS: atom_id res chain seq x y z
N SER A 1 69.39 41.60 10.94
CA SER A 1 68.11 42.03 11.56
C SER A 1 66.91 41.50 10.86
N ARG A 2 66.27 40.57 11.45
CA ARG A 2 64.87 40.55 11.87
C ARG A 2 63.91 40.41 10.76
N GLN A 3 63.18 39.47 10.85
CA GLN A 3 61.90 39.06 11.50
C GLN A 3 60.97 38.66 10.37
N GLY A 4 60.26 37.71 10.44
CA GLY A 4 59.50 37.02 11.44
C GLY A 4 58.12 36.75 10.89
N GLY A 5 57.68 35.58 11.08
CA GLY A 5 56.35 35.23 11.55
C GLY A 5 55.23 35.20 10.52
N GLY A 6 54.59 34.18 10.48
CA GLY A 6 53.32 33.91 10.94
C GLY A 6 52.59 32.92 10.07
N GLY A 7 52.58 31.70 10.50
CA GLY A 7 51.60 30.72 10.05
C GLY A 7 50.23 31.05 10.59
N GLY A 8 49.22 30.64 9.95
CA GLY A 8 47.84 30.72 10.50
C GLY A 8 46.81 30.40 9.50
N GLY A 9 46.25 29.26 9.60
CA GLY A 9 44.85 29.12 9.44
C GLY A 9 44.27 28.58 8.15
N ALA A 10 44.62 27.37 7.78
CA ALA A 10 43.83 26.62 6.79
C ALA A 10 42.83 25.59 7.42
N ALA A 11 42.44 25.80 8.70
CA ALA A 11 41.55 24.86 9.40
C ALA A 11 40.07 25.28 9.45
N GLY A 12 39.74 26.50 9.04
CA GLY A 12 38.36 27.03 9.13
C GLY A 12 37.46 26.71 7.94
N ALA A 13 38.01 26.45 6.75
CA ALA A 13 37.21 26.33 5.52
C ALA A 13 36.55 24.96 5.31
N ARG A 14 36.94 23.93 6.05
CA ARG A 14 36.39 22.57 5.88
C ARG A 14 35.16 22.31 6.72
N ARG A 15 34.85 23.01 7.79
CA ARG A 15 33.67 22.85 8.62
C ARG A 15 32.42 23.45 7.96
N GLY A 16 32.50 24.59 7.30
CA GLY A 16 31.39 25.26 6.66
C GLY A 16 30.87 24.53 5.42
N ALA A 17 31.75 23.89 4.64
CA ALA A 17 31.33 23.13 3.44
C ALA A 17 30.61 21.80 3.77
N GLY A 18 30.96 21.17 4.89
CA GLY A 18 30.30 19.94 5.35
C GLY A 18 28.92 20.20 5.96
N GLU A 19 28.77 21.29 6.72
CA GLU A 19 27.50 21.70 7.31
C GLU A 19 26.51 22.16 6.24
N SER A 20 26.96 22.90 5.25
CA SER A 20 26.10 23.32 4.13
C SER A 20 25.61 22.15 3.26
N LYS A 21 26.44 21.11 3.08
CA LYS A 21 26.04 19.90 2.34
C LYS A 21 25.00 19.09 3.11
N LEU A 22 25.20 18.87 4.41
CA LEU A 22 24.23 18.20 5.28
C LEU A 22 22.90 18.96 5.35
N GLU A 23 22.93 20.27 5.36
CA GLU A 23 21.75 21.11 5.39
C GLU A 23 20.97 21.09 4.06
N LEU A 24 21.69 21.05 2.94
CA LEU A 24 21.12 20.86 1.61
C LEU A 24 20.48 19.48 1.46
N ASP A 25 21.15 18.42 1.91
CA ASP A 25 20.62 17.06 1.88
C ASP A 25 19.37 16.95 2.77
N ARG A 26 19.36 17.57 3.93
CA ARG A 26 18.21 17.61 4.84
C ARG A 26 17.01 18.32 4.21
N ARG A 27 17.23 19.45 3.54
CA ARG A 27 16.17 20.15 2.80
C ARG A 27 15.64 19.33 1.62
N HIS A 28 16.51 18.57 0.96
CA HIS A 28 16.11 17.69 -0.14
C HIS A 28 15.21 16.55 0.36
N VAL A 29 15.58 15.93 1.48
CA VAL A 29 14.78 14.90 2.14
C VAL A 29 13.44 15.46 2.60
N HIS A 30 13.41 16.63 3.26
CA HIS A 30 12.16 17.28 3.68
C HIS A 30 11.21 17.54 2.50
N ARG A 31 11.70 18.14 1.41
CA ARG A 31 10.87 18.36 0.22
C ARG A 31 10.32 17.07 -0.37
N ARG A 32 11.08 15.98 -0.29
CA ARG A 32 10.66 14.67 -0.78
C ARG A 32 9.59 14.07 0.12
N ILE A 33 9.70 14.24 1.43
CA ILE A 33 8.66 13.83 2.40
C ILE A 33 7.39 14.63 2.15
N GLU A 34 7.44 15.96 2.08
CA GLU A 34 6.28 16.82 1.80
C GLU A 34 5.58 16.45 0.48
N ALA A 35 6.37 16.15 -0.58
CA ALA A 35 5.81 15.73 -1.86
C ALA A 35 5.13 14.36 -1.80
N LEU A 36 5.65 13.42 -0.98
CA LEU A 36 5.04 12.11 -0.76
C LEU A 36 3.78 12.22 0.08
N GLU A 37 3.78 13.03 1.13
CA GLU A 37 2.61 13.30 1.97
C GLU A 37 1.48 13.94 1.15
N ALA A 38 1.81 14.90 0.27
CA ALA A 38 0.83 15.50 -0.63
C ALA A 38 0.22 14.47 -1.60
N LYS A 39 1.03 13.56 -2.14
CA LYS A 39 0.56 12.45 -2.99
C LYS A 39 -0.32 11.47 -2.22
N LEU A 40 0.03 11.11 -0.99
CA LEU A 40 -0.78 10.24 -0.15
C LEU A 40 -2.15 10.87 0.10
N LYS A 41 -2.20 12.15 0.46
CA LYS A 41 -3.45 12.88 0.66
C LYS A 41 -4.33 12.94 -0.59
N GLU A 42 -3.72 13.14 -1.76
CA GLU A 42 -4.45 13.10 -3.04
C GLU A 42 -5.03 11.70 -3.31
N MET A 43 -4.27 10.64 -3.05
CA MET A 43 -4.74 9.26 -3.21
C MET A 43 -5.88 8.94 -2.25
N GLU A 44 -5.82 9.37 -0.99
CA GLU A 44 -6.89 9.21 0.00
C GLU A 44 -8.17 9.91 -0.44
N GLN A 45 -8.06 11.14 -0.95
CA GLN A 45 -9.20 11.88 -1.49
C GLN A 45 -9.86 11.14 -2.65
N ARG A 46 -9.07 10.70 -3.64
CA ARG A 46 -9.56 9.91 -4.79
C ARG A 46 -10.23 8.62 -4.36
N ARG A 47 -9.66 7.90 -3.38
CA ARG A 47 -10.28 6.70 -2.80
C ARG A 47 -11.63 7.03 -2.15
N GLY A 48 -11.71 8.12 -1.38
CA GLY A 48 -12.94 8.60 -0.77
C GLY A 48 -14.02 8.94 -1.80
N GLU A 49 -13.67 9.61 -2.90
CA GLU A 49 -14.59 9.96 -3.99
C GLU A 49 -15.09 8.71 -4.72
N ASN A 50 -14.21 7.79 -5.06
CA ASN A 50 -14.55 6.51 -5.70
C ASN A 50 -15.47 5.67 -4.82
N ARG A 51 -15.24 5.65 -3.50
CA ARG A 51 -16.11 4.99 -2.52
C ARG A 51 -17.51 5.59 -2.50
N ARG A 52 -17.62 6.91 -2.39
CA ARG A 52 -18.91 7.61 -2.42
C ARG A 52 -19.69 7.36 -3.73
N ALA A 53 -19.00 7.33 -4.85
CA ALA A 53 -19.59 7.02 -6.15
C ALA A 53 -20.13 5.58 -6.19
N ARG A 54 -19.38 4.61 -5.65
CA ARG A 54 -19.81 3.20 -5.54
C ARG A 54 -21.03 3.05 -4.63
N GLN A 55 -21.02 3.66 -3.45
CA GLN A 55 -22.17 3.64 -2.52
C GLN A 55 -23.44 4.24 -3.14
N LYS A 56 -23.31 5.33 -3.93
CA LYS A 56 -24.44 5.94 -4.63
C LYS A 56 -24.99 5.10 -5.77
N SER A 57 -24.16 4.22 -6.36
CA SER A 57 -24.60 3.36 -7.47
C SER A 57 -25.53 2.23 -7.04
N GLY A 58 -25.61 1.91 -5.75
CA GLY A 58 -26.35 0.76 -5.23
C GLY A 58 -25.83 -0.61 -5.69
N ILE A 59 -24.63 -0.64 -6.31
CA ILE A 59 -23.99 -1.87 -6.76
C ILE A 59 -23.22 -2.48 -5.60
N PRO A 60 -23.47 -3.72 -5.19
CA PRO A 60 -22.76 -4.38 -4.11
C PRO A 60 -21.26 -4.46 -4.39
N VAL A 61 -20.45 -4.24 -3.34
CA VAL A 61 -19.00 -4.30 -3.39
C VAL A 61 -18.52 -5.55 -2.66
N ILE A 62 -17.69 -6.34 -3.33
CA ILE A 62 -17.08 -7.56 -2.82
C ILE A 62 -15.59 -7.36 -2.75
N SER A 63 -14.98 -7.47 -1.57
CA SER A 63 -13.53 -7.38 -1.40
C SER A 63 -12.88 -8.75 -1.27
N LEU A 64 -11.82 -8.97 -2.04
CA LEU A 64 -10.98 -10.15 -1.93
C LEU A 64 -9.86 -9.86 -0.93
N VAL A 65 -9.80 -10.61 0.16
CA VAL A 65 -8.77 -10.47 1.19
C VAL A 65 -8.04 -11.80 1.40
N GLY A 66 -6.82 -11.76 1.86
CA GLY A 66 -6.02 -12.93 2.13
C GLY A 66 -4.53 -12.65 2.01
N TYR A 67 -3.72 -13.64 2.29
CA TYR A 67 -2.27 -13.53 2.28
C TYR A 67 -1.72 -13.15 0.90
N THR A 68 -0.47 -12.64 0.88
CA THR A 68 0.24 -12.44 -0.39
C THR A 68 0.40 -13.78 -1.10
N ASN A 69 0.34 -13.74 -2.42
CA ASN A 69 0.56 -14.90 -3.30
C ASN A 69 -0.43 -16.08 -3.17
N VAL A 70 -1.57 -15.91 -2.48
CA VAL A 70 -2.64 -16.94 -2.42
C VAL A 70 -3.56 -16.96 -3.65
N GLY A 71 -3.27 -16.12 -4.67
CA GLY A 71 -4.01 -16.13 -5.93
C GLY A 71 -5.20 -15.18 -6.00
N LYS A 72 -5.33 -14.14 -5.16
CA LYS A 72 -6.43 -13.15 -5.21
C LYS A 72 -6.58 -12.50 -6.58
N SER A 73 -5.49 -11.95 -7.11
CA SER A 73 -5.48 -11.30 -8.44
C SER A 73 -5.74 -12.29 -9.57
N SER A 74 -5.23 -13.51 -9.46
CA SER A 74 -5.51 -14.59 -10.41
C SER A 74 -7.00 -14.97 -10.38
N LEU A 75 -7.60 -15.05 -9.19
CA LEU A 75 -9.04 -15.30 -9.03
C LEU A 75 -9.86 -14.16 -9.65
N LEU A 76 -9.52 -12.91 -9.37
CA LEU A 76 -10.18 -11.75 -9.97
C LEU A 76 -10.11 -11.79 -11.50
N ASN A 77 -8.95 -12.10 -12.06
CA ASN A 77 -8.75 -12.22 -13.51
C ASN A 77 -9.59 -13.35 -14.11
N ALA A 78 -9.62 -14.50 -13.47
CA ALA A 78 -10.43 -15.63 -13.93
C ALA A 78 -11.93 -15.29 -13.93
N LEU A 79 -12.40 -14.62 -12.89
CA LEU A 79 -13.80 -14.18 -12.79
C LEU A 79 -14.17 -13.13 -13.84
N CYS A 80 -13.27 -12.22 -14.15
CA CYS A 80 -13.49 -11.14 -15.11
C CYS A 80 -13.16 -11.51 -16.56
N GLY A 81 -12.66 -12.73 -16.82
CA GLY A 81 -12.31 -13.19 -18.16
C GLY A 81 -11.18 -12.43 -18.84
N SER A 82 -10.38 -11.68 -18.08
CA SER A 82 -9.29 -10.86 -18.60
C SER A 82 -7.96 -11.20 -17.97
N TYR A 83 -7.02 -11.68 -18.77
CA TYR A 83 -5.63 -11.96 -18.38
C TYR A 83 -4.74 -10.70 -18.28
N GLN A 84 -5.28 -9.56 -17.91
CA GLN A 84 -4.56 -8.28 -17.97
C GLN A 84 -3.83 -7.87 -16.68
N VAL A 85 -3.84 -8.67 -15.63
CA VAL A 85 -3.00 -8.41 -14.47
C VAL A 85 -1.76 -9.28 -14.59
N MET A 86 -0.58 -8.66 -14.62
CA MET A 86 0.69 -9.36 -14.63
C MET A 86 0.77 -10.27 -13.40
N GLU A 87 0.78 -11.58 -13.61
CA GLU A 87 1.17 -12.57 -12.62
C GLU A 87 2.68 -12.39 -12.36
N ALA A 88 3.02 -11.44 -11.52
CA ALA A 88 4.36 -11.40 -10.97
C ALA A 88 4.32 -12.17 -9.65
N ASN A 89 5.15 -13.20 -9.51
CA ASN A 89 5.49 -13.85 -8.23
C ASN A 89 6.20 -12.85 -7.30
N MET A 90 5.60 -11.70 -7.09
CA MET A 90 6.14 -10.63 -6.26
C MET A 90 5.25 -10.48 -5.03
N LEU A 91 5.89 -10.43 -3.88
CA LEU A 91 5.24 -9.94 -2.67
C LEU A 91 4.61 -8.57 -3.00
N PHE A 92 3.32 -8.39 -2.64
CA PHE A 92 2.58 -7.15 -2.92
C PHE A 92 2.37 -6.84 -4.41
N ALA A 93 1.96 -7.83 -5.22
CA ALA A 93 1.61 -7.61 -6.63
C ALA A 93 0.48 -6.55 -6.77
N THR A 94 -0.43 -6.46 -5.81
CA THR A 94 -1.46 -5.43 -5.73
C THR A 94 -1.09 -4.43 -4.65
N LEU A 95 -0.62 -3.26 -5.04
CA LEU A 95 -0.31 -2.15 -4.13
C LEU A 95 -1.46 -1.13 -4.07
N ASP A 96 -2.22 -1.01 -5.14
CA ASP A 96 -3.39 -0.15 -5.24
C ASP A 96 -4.64 -1.01 -5.50
N PRO A 97 -5.72 -0.87 -4.72
CA PRO A 97 -6.93 -1.68 -4.88
C PRO A 97 -7.48 -1.59 -6.28
N THR A 98 -7.57 -2.71 -6.98
CA THR A 98 -8.11 -2.78 -8.33
C THR A 98 -9.58 -3.17 -8.26
N ALA A 99 -10.47 -2.26 -8.62
CA ALA A 99 -11.91 -2.51 -8.68
C ALA A 99 -12.35 -2.91 -10.08
N ARG A 100 -13.12 -3.99 -10.21
CA ARG A 100 -13.70 -4.45 -11.48
C ARG A 100 -15.19 -4.75 -11.34
N ARG A 101 -15.98 -4.32 -12.33
CA ARG A 101 -17.40 -4.65 -12.41
C ARG A 101 -17.56 -6.01 -13.05
N LEU A 102 -18.43 -6.84 -12.48
CA LEU A 102 -18.78 -8.16 -12.95
C LEU A 102 -20.30 -8.33 -12.87
N THR A 103 -20.90 -8.93 -13.90
CA THR A 103 -22.29 -9.36 -13.86
C THR A 103 -22.35 -10.85 -13.49
N LEU A 104 -22.98 -11.15 -12.39
CA LEU A 104 -23.17 -12.54 -11.92
C LEU A 104 -24.13 -13.30 -12.84
N PRO A 105 -24.12 -14.64 -12.83
CA PRO A 105 -25.07 -15.44 -13.61
C PRO A 105 -26.55 -15.14 -13.29
N SER A 106 -26.84 -14.61 -12.11
CA SER A 106 -28.16 -14.13 -11.70
C SER A 106 -28.60 -12.82 -12.39
N GLY A 107 -27.72 -12.17 -13.15
CA GLY A 107 -27.95 -10.85 -13.73
C GLY A 107 -27.63 -9.68 -12.77
N LEU A 108 -27.18 -9.96 -11.55
CA LEU A 108 -26.79 -8.93 -10.59
C LEU A 108 -25.38 -8.41 -10.93
N ASP A 109 -25.27 -7.08 -11.05
CA ASP A 109 -23.97 -6.42 -11.17
C ASP A 109 -23.33 -6.27 -9.79
N VAL A 110 -22.04 -6.59 -9.70
CA VAL A 110 -21.23 -6.43 -8.49
C VAL A 110 -19.89 -5.77 -8.84
N VAL A 111 -19.29 -5.10 -7.89
CA VAL A 111 -17.90 -4.61 -8.00
C VAL A 111 -17.03 -5.49 -7.15
N ILE A 112 -16.02 -6.13 -7.75
CA ILE A 112 -15.03 -6.91 -7.03
C ILE A 112 -13.76 -6.05 -6.87
N VAL A 113 -13.25 -5.98 -5.65
CA VAL A 113 -12.05 -5.22 -5.30
C VAL A 113 -10.97 -6.21 -4.87
N ASP A 114 -9.84 -6.20 -5.57
CA ASP A 114 -8.63 -6.91 -5.14
C ASP A 114 -7.87 -6.02 -4.15
N THR A 115 -7.55 -6.56 -2.98
CA THR A 115 -6.83 -5.84 -1.94
C THR A 115 -5.38 -6.30 -1.84
N VAL A 116 -4.56 -5.51 -1.15
CA VAL A 116 -3.19 -5.87 -0.83
C VAL A 116 -3.17 -7.16 -0.01
N GLY A 117 -2.27 -8.09 -0.35
CA GLY A 117 -2.12 -9.34 0.40
C GLY A 117 -1.48 -9.14 1.76
N PHE A 118 -1.97 -9.87 2.76
CA PHE A 118 -1.36 -9.90 4.08
C PHE A 118 -0.02 -10.63 4.07
N VAL A 119 0.88 -10.23 4.95
CA VAL A 119 2.15 -10.92 5.21
C VAL A 119 2.28 -11.18 6.70
N SER A 120 2.88 -12.33 7.03
CA SER A 120 3.27 -12.65 8.40
C SER A 120 4.29 -11.62 8.89
N ARG A 121 4.12 -11.12 10.10
CA ARG A 121 5.07 -10.23 10.78
C ARG A 121 5.33 -8.92 10.02
N LEU A 122 4.27 -8.19 9.70
CA LEU A 122 4.39 -6.81 9.21
C LEU A 122 5.16 -5.96 10.23
N PRO A 123 6.22 -5.26 9.83
CA PRO A 123 6.85 -4.26 10.67
C PRO A 123 5.82 -3.21 11.11
N HIS A 124 5.85 -2.79 12.37
CA HIS A 124 4.86 -1.88 12.95
C HIS A 124 4.64 -0.59 12.14
N HIS A 125 5.69 -0.06 11.51
CA HIS A 125 5.58 1.15 10.68
C HIS A 125 4.86 0.93 9.34
N LEU A 126 4.66 -0.32 8.91
CA LEU A 126 3.88 -0.65 7.71
C LEU A 126 2.41 -0.96 8.05
N VAL A 127 2.08 -1.23 9.31
CA VAL A 127 0.71 -1.55 9.73
C VAL A 127 -0.25 -0.41 9.42
N GLU A 128 0.13 0.85 9.65
CA GLU A 128 -0.71 2.01 9.35
C GLU A 128 -0.93 2.20 7.84
N ALA A 129 0.12 2.01 7.03
CA ALA A 129 0.00 2.05 5.58
C ALA A 129 -0.92 0.93 5.05
N PHE A 130 -0.88 -0.24 5.69
CA PHE A 130 -1.78 -1.35 5.37
C PHE A 130 -3.21 -1.10 5.80
N LYS A 131 -3.45 -0.48 6.97
CA LYS A 131 -4.79 -0.10 7.41
C LYS A 131 -5.52 0.71 6.35
N SER A 132 -4.88 1.72 5.77
CA SER A 132 -5.51 2.58 4.76
C SER A 132 -5.92 1.83 3.49
N THR A 133 -5.19 0.77 3.11
CA THR A 133 -5.54 -0.09 1.97
C THR A 133 -6.58 -1.13 2.33
N LEU A 134 -6.63 -1.57 3.60
CA LEU A 134 -7.63 -2.50 4.11
C LEU A 134 -8.96 -1.83 4.47
N GLU A 135 -8.97 -0.51 4.68
CA GLU A 135 -10.20 0.26 4.84
C GLU A 135 -11.16 0.08 3.64
N GLU A 136 -10.64 -0.21 2.44
CA GLU A 136 -11.47 -0.58 1.30
C GLU A 136 -12.26 -1.88 1.56
N ALA A 137 -11.70 -2.82 2.29
CA ALA A 137 -12.40 -4.04 2.68
C ALA A 137 -13.46 -3.79 3.76
N ALA A 138 -13.19 -2.89 4.72
CA ALA A 138 -14.15 -2.52 5.77
C ALA A 138 -15.42 -1.85 5.20
N PHE A 139 -15.34 -1.25 4.01
CA PHE A 139 -16.48 -0.61 3.34
C PHE A 139 -17.15 -1.48 2.28
N SER A 140 -16.81 -2.76 2.18
CA SER A 140 -17.46 -3.68 1.24
C SER A 140 -18.68 -4.36 1.88
N ASP A 141 -19.66 -4.70 1.04
CA ASP A 141 -20.84 -5.41 1.48
C ASP A 141 -20.57 -6.88 1.79
N VAL A 142 -19.54 -7.44 1.12
CA VAL A 142 -19.11 -8.83 1.30
C VAL A 142 -17.58 -8.91 1.28
N ILE A 143 -17.03 -9.66 2.22
CA ILE A 143 -15.60 -9.99 2.26
C ILE A 143 -15.42 -11.46 1.88
N VAL A 144 -14.60 -11.72 0.87
CA VAL A 144 -14.21 -13.06 0.43
C VAL A 144 -12.77 -13.31 0.85
N LYS A 145 -12.58 -14.23 1.81
CA LYS A 145 -11.25 -14.67 2.25
C LYS A 145 -10.71 -15.73 1.28
N VAL A 146 -9.55 -15.45 0.70
CA VAL A 146 -8.86 -16.34 -0.23
C VAL A 146 -7.65 -16.96 0.47
N ALA A 147 -7.55 -18.28 0.43
CA ALA A 147 -6.42 -19.04 0.97
C ALA A 147 -5.96 -20.10 -0.04
N ASP A 148 -4.67 -20.40 -0.06
CA ASP A 148 -4.13 -21.50 -0.84
C ASP A 148 -4.41 -22.84 -0.12
N ALA A 149 -5.20 -23.71 -0.73
CA ALA A 149 -5.55 -24.99 -0.17
C ALA A 149 -4.33 -25.93 0.00
N CYS A 150 -3.27 -25.71 -0.78
CA CYS A 150 -2.03 -26.51 -0.74
C CYS A 150 -1.03 -26.01 0.31
N ASP A 151 -1.24 -24.80 0.85
CA ASP A 151 -0.35 -24.24 1.86
C ASP A 151 -0.58 -24.89 3.22
N PRO A 152 0.47 -25.50 3.85
CA PRO A 152 0.35 -26.10 5.17
C PRO A 152 -0.02 -25.08 6.26
N GLU A 153 0.35 -23.80 6.09
CA GLU A 153 0.08 -22.72 7.04
C GLU A 153 -1.28 -22.00 6.79
N ARG A 154 -2.11 -22.51 5.87
CA ARG A 154 -3.36 -21.86 5.47
C ARG A 154 -4.30 -21.49 6.63
N MET A 155 -4.35 -22.34 7.67
CA MET A 155 -5.21 -22.08 8.82
C MET A 155 -4.69 -20.90 9.67
N GLU A 156 -3.39 -20.82 9.88
CA GLU A 156 -2.74 -19.71 10.58
C GLU A 156 -2.92 -18.40 9.78
N GLN A 157 -2.74 -18.46 8.46
CA GLN A 157 -2.97 -17.32 7.57
C GLN A 157 -4.42 -16.82 7.60
N LEU A 158 -5.40 -17.72 7.67
CA LEU A 158 -6.80 -17.34 7.83
C LEU A 158 -7.07 -16.70 9.18
N MET A 159 -6.50 -17.23 10.27
CA MET A 159 -6.62 -16.63 11.62
C MET A 159 -6.05 -15.22 11.66
N VAL A 160 -4.83 -15.00 11.14
CA VAL A 160 -4.21 -13.67 11.05
C VAL A 160 -5.06 -12.74 10.20
N THR A 161 -5.63 -13.22 9.09
CA THR A 161 -6.56 -12.43 8.27
C THR A 161 -7.77 -11.98 9.07
N ASP A 162 -8.35 -12.85 9.89
CA ASP A 162 -9.49 -12.53 10.74
C ASP A 162 -9.14 -11.51 11.83
N GLU A 163 -8.00 -11.67 12.50
CA GLU A 163 -7.51 -10.71 13.49
C GLU A 163 -7.34 -9.32 12.91
N VAL A 164 -6.75 -9.23 11.71
CA VAL A 164 -6.56 -7.94 11.03
C VAL A 164 -7.90 -7.33 10.64
N LEU A 165 -8.83 -8.10 10.09
CA LEU A 165 -10.17 -7.61 9.74
C LEU A 165 -10.93 -7.10 10.97
N GLN A 166 -10.87 -7.82 12.10
CA GLN A 166 -11.47 -7.38 13.35
C GLN A 166 -10.85 -6.10 13.92
N SER A 167 -9.60 -5.81 13.58
CA SER A 167 -8.93 -4.57 14.02
C SER A 167 -9.32 -3.34 13.20
N LEU A 168 -10.13 -3.52 12.14
CA LEU A 168 -10.62 -2.43 11.27
C LEU A 168 -11.98 -1.88 11.72
N ASP A 169 -12.70 -2.61 12.58
CA ASP A 169 -13.93 -2.17 13.23
C ASP A 169 -13.60 -1.25 14.42
#